data_62e953a4dc7d5e3808c4c7c7996bd01e
#
_entry.id   62e953a4dc7d5e3808c4c7c7996bd01e
#
_cell.length_a   1.000
_cell.length_b   1.000
_cell.length_c   1.000
_cell.angle_alpha   90.00
_cell.angle_beta   90.00
_cell.angle_gamma   90.00
#
_symmetry.space_group_name_H-M   'P 1'
#
loop_
_entity.id
_entity.type
_entity.pdbx_description
1 polymer ?
#
loop_
_entity_poly.entity_id
_entity_poly.type
_entity_poly.pdbx_seq_one_letter_code
_entity_poly.pdbx_strand_id
1 'polypeptide(L)'
;MYRLFRAPRGLRGKLFKLTGPIFLETLLMLTLGVVDTLMLSHHSDNAVAAVGVVNQLLNMVFLLFNITTTGTSVMCALYFGAKDHKSFIQVLGTSLLFNAGIGCLISLMLFLFGREMLVLMDIRPDLMPDTATYMHIVGGFGFFQAVSFTISAVLRAANKPNYAMQVTLLINVLNVFGNYALIFGHFGFPALGVQGAAISTSVCRGVAMTLLFIMLFKRLVPRIPLAYFRPFPFQKLRDVLKIGLPSAAEQISYDASQVTIVYFINMLGNEYLTARVYVMNIVIIGYIFSLSIAQATSICTGNLVGARKKQAAYLLSWYAWRRSLLITLVASTGVYLLGRPLLGIFTENQAIITIAMGALLVDVLLEQGRATVLLFLFCLRSVGDVVVPVIIELFCMWFFAVFCGYMFGIVFGLGLAGMWFAFALDECSRGAVLCLRWRTQKWKKRMLIKSPVNIS
;
A
#
# COMPACT_ATOMS: atom_id res chain seq x y z
N MET A 1 -31.31 3.50 20.97
CA MET A 1 -30.42 3.64 19.78
C MET A 1 -28.94 3.32 20.06
N TYR A 2 -28.33 3.70 21.17
CA TYR A 2 -26.89 3.50 21.46
C TYR A 2 -26.43 2.03 21.60
N ARG A 3 -27.29 1.08 21.98
CA ARG A 3 -26.92 -0.34 22.12
C ARG A 3 -26.82 -1.10 20.78
N LEU A 4 -27.41 -0.60 19.69
CA LEU A 4 -27.44 -1.25 18.39
C LEU A 4 -26.10 -1.17 17.61
N PHE A 5 -25.13 -0.35 18.05
CA PHE A 5 -23.87 -0.12 17.35
C PHE A 5 -22.62 -0.64 18.10
N ARG A 6 -22.79 -1.47 19.12
CA ARG A 6 -21.65 -2.06 19.83
C ARG A 6 -21.20 -3.36 19.15
N ALA A 7 -20.05 -3.32 18.47
CA ALA A 7 -19.40 -4.56 18.02
C ALA A 7 -19.09 -5.47 19.23
N PRO A 8 -19.25 -6.80 19.11
CA PRO A 8 -18.93 -7.76 20.18
C PRO A 8 -17.49 -7.58 20.69
N ARG A 9 -17.27 -7.74 22.00
CA ARG A 9 -15.94 -7.54 22.63
C ARG A 9 -14.83 -8.36 21.94
N GLY A 10 -15.08 -9.61 21.61
CA GLY A 10 -14.11 -10.48 20.93
C GLY A 10 -13.69 -9.98 19.55
N LEU A 11 -14.62 -9.35 18.78
CA LEU A 11 -14.29 -8.77 17.46
C LEU A 11 -13.44 -7.51 17.57
N ARG A 12 -13.64 -6.71 18.62
CA ARG A 12 -12.82 -5.52 18.87
C ARG A 12 -11.38 -5.90 19.18
N GLY A 13 -11.18 -6.89 20.07
CA GLY A 13 -9.85 -7.41 20.38
C GLY A 13 -9.15 -8.00 19.15
N LYS A 14 -9.91 -8.72 18.29
CA LYS A 14 -9.38 -9.26 17.04
C LYS A 14 -8.93 -8.15 16.09
N LEU A 15 -9.71 -7.06 15.93
CA LEU A 15 -9.34 -5.93 15.10
C LEU A 15 -7.99 -5.34 15.53
N PHE A 16 -7.82 -5.01 16.82
CA PHE A 16 -6.57 -4.44 17.30
C PHE A 16 -5.38 -5.39 17.18
N LYS A 17 -5.59 -6.70 17.43
CA LYS A 17 -4.56 -7.71 17.22
C LYS A 17 -4.09 -7.84 15.77
N LEU A 18 -4.92 -7.46 14.79
CA LEU A 18 -4.55 -7.42 13.38
C LEU A 18 -3.93 -6.07 13.00
N THR A 19 -4.47 -4.98 13.53
CA THR A 19 -4.00 -3.62 13.19
C THR A 19 -2.53 -3.39 13.59
N GLY A 20 -2.14 -3.79 14.80
CA GLY A 20 -0.77 -3.58 15.29
C GLY A 20 0.32 -4.17 14.39
N PRO A 21 0.27 -5.47 14.07
CA PRO A 21 1.23 -6.09 13.17
C PRO A 21 1.21 -5.52 11.75
N ILE A 22 0.04 -5.17 11.21
CA ILE A 22 -0.07 -4.57 9.87
C ILE A 22 0.56 -3.16 9.87
N PHE A 23 0.31 -2.38 10.92
CA PHE A 23 0.92 -1.06 11.10
C PHE A 23 2.44 -1.16 11.16
N LEU A 24 2.95 -2.05 11.99
CA LEU A 24 4.40 -2.24 12.14
C LEU A 24 5.04 -2.77 10.85
N GLU A 25 4.40 -3.72 10.16
CA GLU A 25 4.87 -4.22 8.85
C GLU A 25 4.97 -3.08 7.84
N THR A 26 3.94 -2.23 7.73
CA THR A 26 3.92 -1.11 6.79
C THR A 26 4.97 -0.05 7.15
N LEU A 27 5.10 0.26 8.44
CA LEU A 27 6.12 1.19 8.93
C LEU A 27 7.54 0.69 8.63
N LEU A 28 7.81 -0.59 8.89
CA LEU A 28 9.10 -1.22 8.60
C LEU A 28 9.43 -1.21 7.10
N MET A 29 8.44 -1.41 6.22
CA MET A 29 8.65 -1.31 4.77
C MET A 29 9.07 0.10 4.35
N LEU A 30 8.47 1.15 4.92
CA LEU A 30 8.87 2.53 4.64
C LEU A 30 10.24 2.86 5.20
N THR A 31 10.52 2.44 6.44
CA THR A 31 11.80 2.67 7.10
C THR A 31 12.95 2.04 6.32
N LEU A 32 12.74 0.86 5.73
CA LEU A 32 13.75 0.18 4.92
C LEU A 32 14.21 1.07 3.76
N GLY A 33 13.29 1.65 2.99
CA GLY A 33 13.63 2.54 1.88
C GLY A 33 14.41 3.80 2.32
N VAL A 34 14.04 4.37 3.48
CA VAL A 34 14.76 5.53 4.04
C VAL A 34 16.17 5.15 4.48
N VAL A 35 16.34 4.01 5.14
CA VAL A 35 17.67 3.52 5.60
C VAL A 35 18.55 3.19 4.40
N ASP A 36 18.03 2.52 3.37
CA ASP A 36 18.79 2.23 2.15
C ASP A 36 19.28 3.52 1.50
N THR A 37 18.43 4.54 1.37
CA THR A 37 18.80 5.84 0.82
C THR A 37 19.86 6.53 1.67
N LEU A 38 19.71 6.51 3.00
CA LEU A 38 20.66 7.10 3.93
C LEU A 38 22.04 6.41 3.86
N MET A 39 22.09 5.08 3.76
CA MET A 39 23.35 4.36 3.62
C MET A 39 24.03 4.65 2.29
N LEU A 40 23.28 4.75 1.20
CA LEU A 40 23.81 5.11 -0.12
C LEU A 40 24.29 6.55 -0.17
N SER A 41 23.65 7.50 0.52
CA SER A 41 24.09 8.91 0.55
C SER A 41 25.45 9.09 1.22
N HIS A 42 25.81 8.21 2.17
CA HIS A 42 27.15 8.20 2.76
C HIS A 42 28.22 7.62 1.81
N HIS A 43 27.80 6.94 0.74
CA HIS A 43 28.73 6.45 -0.27
C HIS A 43 28.89 7.46 -1.41
N SER A 44 27.80 7.92 -2.04
CA SER A 44 27.81 8.91 -3.14
C SER A 44 26.41 9.43 -3.42
N ASP A 45 26.29 10.74 -3.73
CA ASP A 45 25.03 11.34 -4.21
C ASP A 45 24.59 10.74 -5.55
N ASN A 46 25.52 10.41 -6.43
CA ASN A 46 25.23 9.72 -7.69
C ASN A 46 24.65 8.32 -7.45
N ALA A 47 25.10 7.61 -6.43
CA ALA A 47 24.54 6.31 -6.05
C ALA A 47 23.07 6.42 -5.62
N VAL A 48 22.73 7.45 -4.85
CA VAL A 48 21.34 7.73 -4.45
C VAL A 48 20.47 8.04 -5.67
N ALA A 49 20.96 8.88 -6.58
CA ALA A 49 20.24 9.23 -7.80
C ALA A 49 20.01 8.00 -8.69
N ALA A 50 21.04 7.18 -8.91
CA ALA A 50 20.96 5.95 -9.71
C ALA A 50 19.95 4.96 -9.16
N VAL A 51 20.01 4.67 -7.85
CA VAL A 51 19.09 3.75 -7.17
C VAL A 51 17.67 4.32 -7.12
N GLY A 52 17.52 5.64 -6.94
CA GLY A 52 16.25 6.33 -6.95
C GLY A 52 15.47 6.14 -8.26
N VAL A 53 16.15 6.30 -9.40
CA VAL A 53 15.55 6.07 -10.74
C VAL A 53 15.06 4.62 -10.88
N VAL A 54 15.87 3.64 -10.52
CA VAL A 54 15.47 2.23 -10.61
C VAL A 54 14.31 1.91 -9.68
N ASN A 55 14.33 2.41 -8.45
CA ASN A 55 13.24 2.20 -7.50
C ASN A 55 11.91 2.79 -8.00
N GLN A 56 11.93 3.92 -8.71
CA GLN A 56 10.73 4.48 -9.35
C GLN A 56 10.16 3.53 -10.41
N LEU A 57 11.00 2.94 -11.25
CA LEU A 57 10.57 1.94 -12.23
C LEU A 57 10.06 0.66 -11.56
N LEU A 58 10.76 0.17 -10.53
CA LEU A 58 10.34 -1.01 -9.78
C LEU A 58 8.99 -0.80 -9.06
N ASN A 59 8.70 0.40 -8.58
CA ASN A 59 7.39 0.71 -7.98
C ASN A 59 6.25 0.57 -8.99
N MET A 60 6.46 0.96 -10.26
CA MET A 60 5.49 0.72 -11.33
C MET A 60 5.30 -0.78 -11.60
N VAL A 61 6.37 -1.57 -11.56
CA VAL A 61 6.30 -3.04 -11.66
C VAL A 61 5.54 -3.64 -10.48
N PHE A 62 5.79 -3.16 -9.27
CA PHE A 62 5.09 -3.64 -8.07
C PHE A 62 3.59 -3.35 -8.09
N LEU A 63 3.17 -2.29 -8.79
CA LEU A 63 1.75 -2.04 -9.04
C LEU A 63 1.08 -3.21 -9.80
N LEU A 64 1.76 -3.78 -10.79
CA LEU A 64 1.25 -4.95 -11.52
C LEU A 64 1.09 -6.17 -10.59
N PHE A 65 2.04 -6.39 -9.69
CA PHE A 65 1.94 -7.48 -8.69
C PHE A 65 0.79 -7.24 -7.70
N ASN A 66 0.51 -5.98 -7.37
CA ASN A 66 -0.57 -5.60 -6.48
C ASN A 66 -1.97 -5.86 -7.05
N ILE A 67 -2.13 -5.93 -8.38
CA ILE A 67 -3.39 -6.34 -9.03
C ILE A 67 -3.87 -7.69 -8.46
N THR A 68 -3.01 -8.69 -8.58
CA THR A 68 -3.33 -10.03 -8.11
C THR A 68 -3.38 -10.12 -6.59
N THR A 69 -2.46 -9.43 -5.91
CA THR A 69 -2.34 -9.43 -4.44
C THR A 69 -3.59 -8.89 -3.76
N THR A 70 -4.16 -7.78 -4.28
CA THR A 70 -5.39 -7.17 -3.74
C THR A 70 -6.58 -8.11 -3.87
N GLY A 71 -6.79 -8.69 -5.07
CA GLY A 71 -7.87 -9.66 -5.29
C GLY A 71 -7.70 -10.92 -4.45
N THR A 72 -6.46 -11.42 -4.33
CA THR A 72 -6.12 -12.58 -3.51
C THR A 72 -6.45 -12.35 -2.04
N SER A 73 -6.07 -11.20 -1.49
CA SER A 73 -6.37 -10.84 -0.10
C SER A 73 -7.87 -10.90 0.20
N VAL A 74 -8.69 -10.32 -0.68
CA VAL A 74 -10.16 -10.31 -0.53
C VAL A 74 -10.75 -11.71 -0.65
N MET A 75 -10.41 -12.44 -1.72
CA MET A 75 -10.97 -13.78 -1.95
C MET A 75 -10.53 -14.78 -0.88
N CYS A 76 -9.27 -14.75 -0.47
CA CYS A 76 -8.77 -15.58 0.63
C CYS A 76 -9.45 -15.24 1.95
N ALA A 77 -9.70 -13.96 2.27
CA ALA A 77 -10.42 -13.60 3.48
C ALA A 77 -11.86 -14.13 3.48
N LEU A 78 -12.57 -14.04 2.35
CA LEU A 78 -13.92 -14.57 2.18
C LEU A 78 -13.97 -16.10 2.35
N TYR A 79 -13.10 -16.85 1.65
CA TYR A 79 -13.09 -18.32 1.71
C TYR A 79 -12.58 -18.84 3.06
N PHE A 80 -11.62 -18.17 3.67
CA PHE A 80 -11.17 -18.48 5.02
C PHE A 80 -12.30 -18.33 6.04
N GLY A 81 -13.09 -17.25 5.93
CA GLY A 81 -14.27 -17.02 6.76
C GLY A 81 -15.38 -18.05 6.52
N ALA A 82 -15.58 -18.48 5.28
CA ALA A 82 -16.53 -19.50 4.88
C ALA A 82 -16.09 -20.91 5.28
N LYS A 83 -14.85 -21.11 5.74
CA LYS A 83 -14.20 -22.42 5.98
C LYS A 83 -14.13 -23.29 4.72
N ASP A 84 -14.16 -22.68 3.53
CA ASP A 84 -13.99 -23.38 2.25
C ASP A 84 -12.49 -23.52 1.93
N HIS A 85 -11.88 -24.56 2.49
CA HIS A 85 -10.46 -24.83 2.32
C HIS A 85 -10.07 -25.11 0.87
N LYS A 86 -10.95 -25.76 0.09
CA LYS A 86 -10.68 -26.06 -1.32
C LYS A 86 -10.56 -24.78 -2.14
N SER A 87 -11.56 -23.91 -2.07
CA SER A 87 -11.53 -22.63 -2.79
C SER A 87 -10.42 -21.70 -2.28
N PHE A 88 -10.13 -21.72 -0.97
CA PHE A 88 -9.01 -20.98 -0.40
C PHE A 88 -7.66 -21.40 -1.02
N ILE A 89 -7.39 -22.73 -1.09
CA ILE A 89 -6.15 -23.27 -1.69
C ILE A 89 -6.11 -23.00 -3.19
N GLN A 90 -7.24 -23.09 -3.89
CA GLN A 90 -7.32 -22.77 -5.30
C GLN A 90 -6.96 -21.31 -5.58
N VAL A 91 -7.50 -20.35 -4.81
CA VAL A 91 -7.16 -18.92 -4.95
C VAL A 91 -5.70 -18.69 -4.62
N LEU A 92 -5.18 -19.24 -3.51
CA LEU A 92 -3.76 -19.17 -3.16
C LEU A 92 -2.87 -19.65 -4.31
N GLY A 93 -3.10 -20.86 -4.79
CA GLY A 93 -2.23 -21.48 -5.80
C GLY A 93 -2.32 -20.78 -7.17
N THR A 94 -3.54 -20.43 -7.63
CA THR A 94 -3.69 -19.69 -8.90
C THR A 94 -3.07 -18.31 -8.85
N SER A 95 -3.22 -17.58 -7.75
CA SER A 95 -2.61 -16.27 -7.59
C SER A 95 -1.10 -16.34 -7.47
N LEU A 96 -0.60 -17.36 -6.77
CA LEU A 96 0.85 -17.58 -6.63
C LEU A 96 1.49 -17.91 -7.98
N LEU A 97 0.89 -18.83 -8.75
CA LEU A 97 1.37 -19.19 -10.08
C LEU A 97 1.32 -18.01 -11.04
N PHE A 98 0.23 -17.25 -11.02
CA PHE A 98 0.07 -16.09 -11.90
C PHE A 98 1.06 -14.97 -11.55
N ASN A 99 1.20 -14.59 -10.27
CA ASN A 99 2.16 -13.58 -9.85
C ASN A 99 3.62 -14.03 -10.03
N ALA A 100 3.93 -15.29 -9.76
CA ALA A 100 5.26 -15.83 -10.04
C ALA A 100 5.56 -15.82 -11.54
N GLY A 101 4.61 -16.23 -12.40
CA GLY A 101 4.76 -16.19 -13.84
C GLY A 101 4.97 -14.78 -14.41
N ILE A 102 4.13 -13.82 -14.02
CA ILE A 102 4.32 -12.41 -14.40
C ILE A 102 5.62 -11.87 -13.79
N GLY A 103 5.92 -12.18 -12.55
CA GLY A 103 7.14 -11.77 -11.89
C GLY A 103 8.39 -12.27 -12.62
N CYS A 104 8.43 -13.55 -13.00
CA CYS A 104 9.53 -14.13 -13.77
C CYS A 104 9.63 -13.49 -15.17
N LEU A 105 8.49 -13.27 -15.85
CA LEU A 105 8.48 -12.62 -17.18
C LEU A 105 9.06 -11.20 -17.10
N ILE A 106 8.58 -10.39 -16.14
CA ILE A 106 9.05 -9.01 -15.96
C ILE A 106 10.52 -9.00 -15.52
N SER A 107 10.91 -9.88 -14.60
CA SER A 107 12.31 -10.00 -14.16
C SER A 107 13.22 -10.35 -15.33
N LEU A 108 12.80 -11.27 -16.19
CA LEU A 108 13.55 -11.62 -17.40
C LEU A 108 13.65 -10.44 -18.38
N MET A 109 12.55 -9.69 -18.57
CA MET A 109 12.55 -8.49 -19.41
C MET A 109 13.50 -7.40 -18.85
N LEU A 110 13.47 -7.15 -17.55
CA LEU A 110 14.36 -6.18 -16.90
C LEU A 110 15.83 -6.64 -16.93
N PHE A 111 16.07 -7.94 -16.84
CA PHE A 111 17.40 -8.50 -16.95
C PHE A 111 17.95 -8.39 -18.37
N LEU A 112 17.17 -8.67 -19.39
CA LEU A 112 17.59 -8.65 -20.79
C LEU A 112 17.61 -7.24 -21.39
N PHE A 113 16.59 -6.44 -21.11
CA PHE A 113 16.34 -5.14 -21.74
C PHE A 113 16.40 -3.95 -20.78
N GLY A 114 16.84 -4.17 -19.52
CA GLY A 114 16.88 -3.09 -18.51
C GLY A 114 17.76 -1.92 -18.92
N ARG A 115 18.91 -2.18 -19.56
CA ARG A 115 19.83 -1.14 -20.06
C ARG A 115 19.19 -0.33 -21.19
N GLU A 116 18.54 -0.97 -22.14
CA GLU A 116 17.84 -0.34 -23.25
C GLU A 116 16.71 0.56 -22.76
N MET A 117 15.97 0.12 -21.75
CA MET A 117 14.94 0.94 -21.10
C MET A 117 15.52 2.20 -20.46
N LEU A 118 16.69 2.09 -19.80
CA LEU A 118 17.38 3.23 -19.19
C LEU A 118 17.90 4.21 -20.25
N VAL A 119 18.39 3.72 -21.38
CA VAL A 119 18.80 4.54 -22.54
C VAL A 119 17.59 5.31 -23.10
N LEU A 120 16.42 4.67 -23.25
CA LEU A 120 15.19 5.34 -23.69
C LEU A 120 14.70 6.43 -22.72
N MET A 121 15.06 6.34 -21.44
CA MET A 121 14.76 7.35 -20.42
C MET A 121 15.78 8.51 -20.40
N ASP A 122 16.76 8.51 -21.29
CA ASP A 122 17.81 9.53 -21.37
C ASP A 122 18.54 9.74 -20.03
N ILE A 123 18.91 8.62 -19.38
CA ILE A 123 19.63 8.67 -18.11
C ILE A 123 21.03 9.23 -18.34
N ARG A 124 21.46 10.15 -17.48
CA ARG A 124 22.77 10.78 -17.53
C ARG A 124 23.90 9.74 -17.64
N PRO A 125 24.88 9.95 -18.52
CA PRO A 125 25.97 8.97 -18.76
C PRO A 125 26.76 8.58 -17.52
N ASP A 126 26.94 9.51 -16.57
CA ASP A 126 27.65 9.29 -15.31
C ASP A 126 26.89 8.38 -14.33
N LEU A 127 25.57 8.33 -14.41
CA LEU A 127 24.73 7.46 -13.58
C LEU A 127 24.48 6.08 -14.22
N MET A 128 24.64 5.95 -15.54
CA MET A 128 24.29 4.76 -16.30
C MET A 128 24.91 3.46 -15.76
N PRO A 129 26.21 3.38 -15.40
CA PRO A 129 26.82 2.15 -14.91
C PRO A 129 26.16 1.62 -13.63
N ASP A 130 25.94 2.50 -12.65
CA ASP A 130 25.34 2.15 -11.37
C ASP A 130 23.86 1.81 -11.53
N THR A 131 23.12 2.61 -12.33
CA THR A 131 21.69 2.40 -12.61
C THR A 131 21.48 1.07 -13.33
N ALA A 132 22.28 0.75 -14.35
CA ALA A 132 22.19 -0.50 -15.09
C ALA A 132 22.53 -1.71 -14.19
N THR A 133 23.58 -1.62 -13.37
CA THR A 133 23.97 -2.67 -12.44
C THR A 133 22.86 -2.96 -11.43
N TYR A 134 22.31 -1.91 -10.83
CA TYR A 134 21.21 -2.04 -9.86
C TYR A 134 19.95 -2.62 -10.52
N MET A 135 19.59 -2.16 -11.72
CA MET A 135 18.45 -2.67 -12.49
C MET A 135 18.61 -4.16 -12.83
N HIS A 136 19.78 -4.57 -13.30
CA HIS A 136 20.06 -5.97 -13.62
C HIS A 136 19.90 -6.89 -12.41
N ILE A 137 20.46 -6.50 -11.26
CA ILE A 137 20.43 -7.33 -10.06
C ILE A 137 19.05 -7.28 -9.41
N VAL A 138 18.53 -6.09 -9.06
CA VAL A 138 17.27 -5.98 -8.30
C VAL A 138 16.04 -6.24 -9.20
N GLY A 139 16.09 -5.77 -10.45
CA GLY A 139 15.05 -6.02 -11.44
C GLY A 139 15.01 -7.48 -11.89
N GLY A 140 16.18 -8.08 -12.15
CA GLY A 140 16.29 -9.48 -12.57
C GLY A 140 15.79 -10.48 -11.52
N PHE A 141 15.81 -10.13 -10.24
CA PHE A 141 15.27 -10.94 -9.14
C PHE A 141 13.95 -10.38 -8.57
N GLY A 142 13.26 -9.51 -9.30
CA GLY A 142 11.99 -8.89 -8.89
C GLY A 142 10.86 -9.90 -8.61
N PHE A 143 10.89 -11.09 -9.19
CA PHE A 143 9.92 -12.16 -8.96
C PHE A 143 9.85 -12.62 -7.49
N PHE A 144 10.94 -12.51 -6.72
CA PHE A 144 10.92 -12.77 -5.28
C PHE A 144 9.89 -11.88 -4.57
N GLN A 145 9.80 -10.62 -5.01
CA GLN A 145 8.84 -9.66 -4.43
C GLN A 145 7.39 -9.99 -4.81
N ALA A 146 7.13 -10.41 -6.06
CA ALA A 146 5.80 -10.79 -6.52
C ALA A 146 5.22 -11.96 -5.69
N VAL A 147 6.05 -12.97 -5.46
CA VAL A 147 5.70 -14.14 -4.64
C VAL A 147 5.50 -13.75 -3.18
N SER A 148 6.40 -12.94 -2.62
CA SER A 148 6.34 -12.48 -1.23
C SER A 148 5.07 -11.67 -0.95
N PHE A 149 4.68 -10.77 -1.84
CA PHE A 149 3.44 -10.00 -1.73
C PHE A 149 2.21 -10.91 -1.68
N THR A 150 2.16 -11.92 -2.54
CA THR A 150 1.04 -12.87 -2.58
C THR A 150 0.94 -13.67 -1.27
N ILE A 151 2.04 -14.21 -0.77
CA ILE A 151 2.03 -15.01 0.47
C ILE A 151 1.69 -14.15 1.68
N SER A 152 2.27 -12.94 1.78
CA SER A 152 1.96 -11.99 2.86
C SER A 152 0.48 -11.62 2.88
N ALA A 153 -0.13 -11.36 1.70
CA ALA A 153 -1.56 -11.08 1.59
C ALA A 153 -2.42 -12.25 2.08
N VAL A 154 -2.06 -13.49 1.73
CA VAL A 154 -2.78 -14.70 2.18
C VAL A 154 -2.64 -14.91 3.69
N LEU A 155 -1.44 -14.72 4.26
CA LEU A 155 -1.22 -14.81 5.70
C LEU A 155 -2.06 -13.78 6.47
N ARG A 156 -2.11 -12.54 5.99
CA ARG A 156 -2.96 -11.49 6.57
C ARG A 156 -4.45 -11.85 6.45
N ALA A 157 -4.90 -12.30 5.28
CA ALA A 157 -6.29 -12.73 5.03
C ALA A 157 -6.74 -13.88 5.95
N ALA A 158 -5.82 -14.78 6.30
CA ALA A 158 -6.01 -15.88 7.24
C ALA A 158 -5.86 -15.48 8.73
N ASN A 159 -5.90 -14.19 9.04
CA ASN A 159 -5.73 -13.63 10.40
C ASN A 159 -4.38 -13.93 11.06
N LYS A 160 -3.33 -14.06 10.28
CA LYS A 160 -1.96 -14.35 10.76
C LYS A 160 -0.94 -13.28 10.32
N PRO A 161 -1.21 -11.96 10.49
CA PRO A 161 -0.30 -10.89 10.03
C PRO A 161 1.04 -10.90 10.77
N ASN A 162 1.09 -11.45 11.99
CA ASN A 162 2.33 -11.50 12.77
C ASN A 162 3.48 -12.19 12.03
N TYR A 163 3.20 -13.19 11.18
CA TYR A 163 4.24 -13.88 10.44
C TYR A 163 4.83 -13.01 9.34
N ALA A 164 3.99 -12.27 8.60
CA ALA A 164 4.47 -11.33 7.61
C ALA A 164 5.30 -10.21 8.26
N MET A 165 4.80 -9.62 9.35
CA MET A 165 5.51 -8.62 10.14
C MET A 165 6.88 -9.12 10.66
N GLN A 166 6.93 -10.34 11.23
CA GLN A 166 8.18 -10.92 11.74
C GLN A 166 9.21 -11.12 10.64
N VAL A 167 8.78 -11.61 9.46
CA VAL A 167 9.67 -11.74 8.30
C VAL A 167 10.16 -10.37 7.85
N THR A 168 9.29 -9.37 7.73
CA THR A 168 9.68 -8.01 7.36
C THR A 168 10.68 -7.41 8.35
N LEU A 169 10.47 -7.59 9.66
CA LEU A 169 11.41 -7.13 10.68
C LEU A 169 12.79 -7.77 10.52
N LEU A 170 12.82 -9.10 10.36
CA LEU A 170 14.08 -9.82 10.18
C LEU A 170 14.82 -9.36 8.92
N ILE A 171 14.07 -9.18 7.81
CA ILE A 171 14.64 -8.73 6.55
C ILE A 171 15.22 -7.32 6.65
N ASN A 172 14.56 -6.39 7.37
CA ASN A 172 15.09 -5.07 7.59
C ASN A 172 16.45 -5.12 8.33
N VAL A 173 16.53 -5.93 9.37
CA VAL A 173 17.81 -6.11 10.10
C VAL A 173 18.88 -6.70 9.19
N LEU A 174 18.54 -7.76 8.45
CA LEU A 174 19.48 -8.40 7.52
C LEU A 174 19.92 -7.46 6.39
N ASN A 175 19.01 -6.62 5.89
CA ASN A 175 19.32 -5.68 4.83
C ASN A 175 20.26 -4.56 5.32
N VAL A 176 20.01 -3.98 6.50
CA VAL A 176 20.91 -3.00 7.11
C VAL A 176 22.32 -3.59 7.31
N PHE A 177 22.40 -4.82 7.83
CA PHE A 177 23.67 -5.52 8.00
C PHE A 177 24.35 -5.82 6.66
N GLY A 178 23.59 -6.34 5.68
CA GLY A 178 24.10 -6.63 4.33
C GLY A 178 24.57 -5.38 3.59
N ASN A 179 23.83 -4.28 3.69
CA ASN A 179 24.21 -2.99 3.14
C ASN A 179 25.50 -2.48 3.80
N TYR A 180 25.62 -2.54 5.13
CA TYR A 180 26.81 -2.12 5.84
C TYR A 180 28.05 -2.94 5.43
N ALA A 181 27.88 -4.24 5.26
CA ALA A 181 28.96 -5.14 4.85
C ALA A 181 29.38 -4.91 3.38
N LEU A 182 28.40 -4.81 2.46
CA LEU A 182 28.66 -4.84 1.02
C LEU A 182 28.83 -3.46 0.38
N ILE A 183 28.18 -2.41 0.90
CA ILE A 183 28.37 -1.04 0.38
C ILE A 183 29.75 -0.53 0.81
N PHE A 184 30.08 -0.68 2.11
CA PHE A 184 31.28 -0.07 2.69
C PHE A 184 32.49 -1.03 2.80
N GLY A 185 32.28 -2.33 2.53
CA GLY A 185 33.39 -3.29 2.57
C GLY A 185 33.82 -3.71 3.97
N HIS A 186 32.89 -3.80 4.91
CA HIS A 186 33.16 -4.25 6.27
C HIS A 186 33.10 -5.80 6.40
N PHE A 187 33.62 -6.31 7.50
CA PHE A 187 33.65 -7.77 7.83
C PHE A 187 34.40 -8.64 6.81
N GLY A 188 35.38 -8.07 6.07
CA GLY A 188 36.17 -8.80 5.06
C GLY A 188 35.49 -8.91 3.68
N PHE A 189 34.35 -8.26 3.47
CA PHE A 189 33.74 -8.13 2.16
C PHE A 189 34.35 -6.96 1.37
N PRO A 190 34.36 -7.05 0.02
CA PRO A 190 34.79 -5.93 -0.81
C PRO A 190 33.78 -4.78 -0.75
N ALA A 191 34.24 -3.54 -0.84
CA ALA A 191 33.40 -2.35 -0.97
C ALA A 191 32.82 -2.29 -2.40
N LEU A 192 31.57 -2.71 -2.56
CA LEU A 192 30.88 -2.84 -3.86
C LEU A 192 29.95 -1.64 -4.16
N GLY A 193 29.79 -0.68 -3.24
CA GLY A 193 28.92 0.48 -3.44
C GLY A 193 27.48 0.11 -3.84
N VAL A 194 27.01 0.65 -4.96
CA VAL A 194 25.64 0.40 -5.50
C VAL A 194 25.40 -1.09 -5.79
N GLN A 195 26.39 -1.80 -6.31
CA GLN A 195 26.29 -3.24 -6.55
C GLN A 195 26.09 -4.01 -5.24
N GLY A 196 26.77 -3.59 -4.16
CA GLY A 196 26.58 -4.16 -2.82
C GLY A 196 25.16 -3.99 -2.29
N ALA A 197 24.58 -2.80 -2.45
CA ALA A 197 23.19 -2.53 -2.10
C ALA A 197 22.21 -3.41 -2.91
N ALA A 198 22.47 -3.58 -4.21
CA ALA A 198 21.63 -4.41 -5.09
C ALA A 198 21.66 -5.89 -4.68
N ILE A 199 22.82 -6.43 -4.38
CA ILE A 199 22.99 -7.82 -3.92
C ILE A 199 22.31 -8.01 -2.57
N SER A 200 22.55 -7.13 -1.59
CA SER A 200 21.92 -7.15 -0.27
C SER A 200 20.40 -7.20 -0.39
N THR A 201 19.81 -6.26 -1.16
CA THR A 201 18.36 -6.17 -1.38
C THR A 201 17.80 -7.45 -2.02
N SER A 202 18.46 -7.97 -3.07
CA SER A 202 17.99 -9.16 -3.78
C SER A 202 18.07 -10.42 -2.93
N VAL A 203 19.16 -10.60 -2.19
CA VAL A 203 19.33 -11.71 -1.24
C VAL A 203 18.28 -11.63 -0.14
N CYS A 204 18.05 -10.46 0.44
CA CYS A 204 17.02 -10.24 1.45
C CYS A 204 15.62 -10.59 0.94
N ARG A 205 15.26 -10.20 -0.31
CA ARG A 205 14.00 -10.59 -0.94
C ARG A 205 13.87 -12.10 -1.14
N GLY A 206 14.95 -12.78 -1.54
CA GLY A 206 14.99 -14.24 -1.64
C GLY A 206 14.80 -14.93 -0.30
N VAL A 207 15.46 -14.45 0.75
CA VAL A 207 15.28 -14.93 2.13
C VAL A 207 13.85 -14.69 2.62
N ALA A 208 13.30 -13.49 2.35
CA ALA A 208 11.91 -13.16 2.68
C ALA A 208 10.92 -14.15 2.05
N MET A 209 11.05 -14.40 0.75
CA MET A 209 10.23 -15.35 0.01
C MET A 209 10.32 -16.74 0.64
N THR A 210 11.52 -17.22 0.92
CA THR A 210 11.76 -18.55 1.51
C THR A 210 11.13 -18.66 2.90
N LEU A 211 11.31 -17.67 3.76
CA LEU A 211 10.72 -17.66 5.10
C LEU A 211 9.19 -17.59 5.05
N LEU A 212 8.63 -16.78 4.15
CA LEU A 212 7.18 -16.71 3.95
C LEU A 212 6.61 -18.04 3.46
N PHE A 213 7.29 -18.76 2.57
CA PHE A 213 6.91 -20.12 2.18
C PHE A 213 6.94 -21.09 3.36
N ILE A 214 8.00 -21.07 4.16
CA ILE A 214 8.10 -21.90 5.35
C ILE A 214 6.93 -21.61 6.31
N MET A 215 6.61 -20.34 6.55
CA MET A 215 5.49 -19.95 7.41
C MET A 215 4.15 -20.37 6.82
N LEU A 216 3.96 -20.23 5.50
CA LEU A 216 2.76 -20.66 4.80
C LEU A 216 2.52 -22.17 5.01
N PHE A 217 3.53 -23.01 4.71
CA PHE A 217 3.37 -24.46 4.80
C PHE A 217 3.32 -24.98 6.24
N LYS A 218 4.15 -24.45 7.14
CA LYS A 218 4.13 -24.91 8.55
C LYS A 218 2.90 -24.45 9.33
N ARG A 219 2.30 -23.31 8.99
CA ARG A 219 1.30 -22.64 9.85
C ARG A 219 -0.09 -22.49 9.22
N LEU A 220 -0.24 -22.60 7.91
CA LEU A 220 -1.52 -22.31 7.25
C LEU A 220 -1.98 -23.45 6.33
N VAL A 221 -1.17 -23.87 5.39
CA VAL A 221 -1.51 -24.85 4.35
C VAL A 221 -0.40 -25.92 4.28
N PRO A 222 -0.46 -26.98 5.08
CA PRO A 222 0.61 -28.00 5.13
C PRO A 222 0.88 -28.70 3.80
N ARG A 223 -0.14 -28.82 2.94
CA ARG A 223 -0.05 -29.44 1.61
C ARG A 223 -0.96 -28.71 0.63
N ILE A 224 -0.49 -28.57 -0.60
CA ILE A 224 -1.29 -28.07 -1.73
C ILE A 224 -1.63 -29.30 -2.61
N PRO A 225 -2.86 -29.84 -2.55
CA PRO A 225 -3.24 -31.00 -3.36
C PRO A 225 -3.30 -30.59 -4.83
N LEU A 226 -2.46 -31.18 -5.67
CA LEU A 226 -2.45 -30.93 -7.13
C LEU A 226 -3.78 -31.28 -7.79
N ALA A 227 -4.55 -32.19 -7.21
CA ALA A 227 -5.90 -32.52 -7.68
C ALA A 227 -6.86 -31.33 -7.71
N TYR A 228 -6.65 -30.31 -6.85
CA TYR A 228 -7.49 -29.11 -6.84
C TYR A 228 -7.26 -28.20 -8.05
N PHE A 229 -6.21 -28.45 -8.83
CA PHE A 229 -5.83 -27.72 -10.03
C PHE A 229 -6.08 -28.48 -11.33
N ARG A 230 -6.77 -29.62 -11.25
CA ARG A 230 -7.18 -30.41 -12.42
C ARG A 230 -8.70 -30.55 -12.46
N PRO A 231 -9.39 -29.80 -13.38
CA PRO A 231 -8.90 -28.77 -14.33
C PRO A 231 -8.44 -27.49 -13.61
N PHE A 232 -7.59 -26.69 -14.29
CA PHE A 232 -7.08 -25.45 -13.72
C PHE A 232 -8.24 -24.48 -13.43
N PRO A 233 -8.33 -23.92 -12.21
CA PRO A 233 -9.48 -23.12 -11.78
C PRO A 233 -9.42 -21.68 -12.29
N PHE A 234 -9.51 -21.48 -13.60
CA PHE A 234 -9.51 -20.16 -14.25
C PHE A 234 -10.55 -19.19 -13.70
N GLN A 235 -11.70 -19.72 -13.26
CA GLN A 235 -12.75 -18.88 -12.67
C GLN A 235 -12.25 -18.19 -11.39
N LYS A 236 -11.42 -18.84 -10.58
CA LYS A 236 -10.86 -18.24 -9.36
C LYS A 236 -9.88 -17.12 -9.70
N LEU A 237 -9.05 -17.31 -10.73
CA LEU A 237 -8.17 -16.27 -11.23
C LEU A 237 -8.96 -15.09 -11.78
N ARG A 238 -10.01 -15.34 -12.58
CA ARG A 238 -10.89 -14.30 -13.09
C ARG A 238 -11.55 -13.48 -11.96
N ASP A 239 -11.98 -14.14 -10.89
CA ASP A 239 -12.60 -13.48 -9.75
C ASP A 239 -11.59 -12.62 -8.98
N VAL A 240 -10.33 -13.07 -8.85
CA VAL A 240 -9.22 -12.28 -8.31
C VAL A 240 -8.96 -11.04 -9.16
N LEU A 241 -8.86 -11.21 -10.49
CA LEU A 241 -8.59 -10.10 -11.41
C LEU A 241 -9.74 -9.10 -11.50
N LYS A 242 -11.00 -9.52 -11.35
CA LYS A 242 -12.17 -8.62 -11.28
C LYS A 242 -12.11 -7.63 -10.10
N ILE A 243 -11.38 -7.97 -9.05
CA ILE A 243 -11.14 -7.08 -7.91
C ILE A 243 -9.87 -6.27 -8.14
N GLY A 244 -8.81 -6.92 -8.58
CA GLY A 244 -7.50 -6.33 -8.70
C GLY A 244 -7.39 -5.30 -9.82
N LEU A 245 -7.94 -5.56 -11.01
CA LEU A 245 -7.84 -4.65 -12.16
C LEU A 245 -8.48 -3.28 -11.91
N PRO A 246 -9.72 -3.18 -11.40
CA PRO A 246 -10.27 -1.86 -11.05
C PRO A 246 -9.46 -1.14 -9.98
N SER A 247 -8.94 -1.86 -8.97
CA SER A 247 -8.09 -1.27 -7.93
C SER A 247 -6.76 -0.76 -8.47
N ALA A 248 -6.19 -1.41 -9.48
CA ALA A 248 -4.98 -0.92 -10.13
C ALA A 248 -5.26 0.31 -11.01
N ALA A 249 -6.37 0.31 -11.75
CA ALA A 249 -6.77 1.47 -12.55
C ALA A 249 -6.96 2.72 -11.68
N GLU A 250 -7.54 2.55 -10.48
CA GLU A 250 -7.65 3.62 -9.47
C GLU A 250 -6.27 4.11 -9.04
N GLN A 251 -5.33 3.20 -8.71
CA GLN A 251 -3.98 3.58 -8.27
C GLN A 251 -3.22 4.32 -9.38
N ILE A 252 -3.28 3.85 -10.62
CA ILE A 252 -2.67 4.54 -11.77
C ILE A 252 -3.26 5.94 -11.94
N SER A 253 -4.58 6.08 -11.83
CA SER A 253 -5.23 7.37 -11.92
C SER A 253 -4.85 8.29 -10.76
N TYR A 254 -4.70 7.74 -9.55
CA TYR A 254 -4.20 8.48 -8.39
C TYR A 254 -2.78 9.02 -8.64
N ASP A 255 -1.87 8.18 -9.13
CA ASP A 255 -0.50 8.60 -9.42
C ASP A 255 -0.47 9.68 -10.52
N ALA A 256 -1.29 9.54 -11.57
CA ALA A 256 -1.43 10.54 -12.62
C ALA A 256 -1.97 11.88 -12.07
N SER A 257 -2.97 11.84 -11.17
CA SER A 257 -3.49 13.04 -10.52
C SER A 257 -2.44 13.73 -9.66
N GLN A 258 -1.62 12.95 -8.92
CA GLN A 258 -0.53 13.50 -8.11
C GLN A 258 0.54 14.20 -8.97
N VAL A 259 0.89 13.64 -10.14
CA VAL A 259 1.81 14.29 -11.10
C VAL A 259 1.22 15.62 -11.58
N THR A 260 -0.07 15.63 -11.92
CA THR A 260 -0.76 16.88 -12.36
C THR A 260 -0.77 17.93 -11.25
N ILE A 261 -1.01 17.52 -10.01
CA ILE A 261 -1.02 18.41 -8.84
C ILE A 261 0.39 18.97 -8.58
N VAL A 262 1.44 18.15 -8.70
CA VAL A 262 2.84 18.62 -8.58
C VAL A 262 3.14 19.66 -9.63
N TYR A 263 2.70 19.47 -10.86
CA TYR A 263 2.84 20.45 -11.93
C TYR A 263 2.20 21.79 -11.55
N PHE A 264 0.97 21.80 -11.01
CA PHE A 264 0.31 23.02 -10.55
C PHE A 264 1.04 23.69 -9.39
N ILE A 265 1.54 22.91 -8.42
CA ILE A 265 2.31 23.46 -7.30
C ILE A 265 3.62 24.09 -7.78
N ASN A 266 4.27 23.49 -8.78
CA ASN A 266 5.49 24.03 -9.38
C ASN A 266 5.24 25.42 -10.03
N MET A 267 4.04 25.68 -10.55
CA MET A 267 3.66 27.01 -11.06
C MET A 267 3.59 28.08 -9.96
N LEU A 268 3.39 27.71 -8.70
CA LEU A 268 3.38 28.61 -7.54
C LEU A 268 4.79 28.98 -7.06
N GLY A 269 5.80 28.16 -7.41
CA GLY A 269 7.19 28.39 -7.06
C GLY A 269 7.80 27.34 -6.13
N ASN A 270 9.13 27.39 -5.99
CA ASN A 270 9.91 26.39 -5.26
C ASN A 270 9.56 26.28 -3.77
N GLU A 271 9.20 27.38 -3.12
CA GLU A 271 8.83 27.37 -1.69
C GLU A 271 7.57 26.53 -1.44
N TYR A 272 6.58 26.61 -2.34
CA TYR A 272 5.36 25.80 -2.27
C TYR A 272 5.62 24.32 -2.49
N LEU A 273 6.52 23.99 -3.43
CA LEU A 273 6.91 22.61 -3.69
C LEU A 273 7.64 22.01 -2.49
N THR A 274 8.57 22.77 -1.91
CA THR A 274 9.32 22.36 -0.71
C THR A 274 8.38 22.20 0.49
N ALA A 275 7.46 23.16 0.71
CA ALA A 275 6.46 23.06 1.77
C ALA A 275 5.60 21.79 1.64
N ARG A 276 5.15 21.46 0.41
CA ARG A 276 4.41 20.22 0.13
C ARG A 276 5.20 18.98 0.56
N VAL A 277 6.48 18.90 0.19
CA VAL A 277 7.33 17.74 0.53
C VAL A 277 7.41 17.57 2.04
N TYR A 278 7.63 18.66 2.79
CA TYR A 278 7.74 18.61 4.25
C TYR A 278 6.40 18.21 4.91
N VAL A 279 5.28 18.79 4.45
CA VAL A 279 3.95 18.41 4.93
C VAL A 279 3.70 16.91 4.70
N MET A 280 3.96 16.40 3.49
CA MET A 280 3.77 14.98 3.17
C MET A 280 4.59 14.05 4.06
N ASN A 281 5.86 14.41 4.37
CA ASN A 281 6.71 13.62 5.26
C ASN A 281 6.20 13.61 6.71
N ILE A 282 5.60 14.70 7.18
CA ILE A 282 5.07 14.80 8.53
C ILE A 282 3.77 13.99 8.68
N VAL A 283 2.86 14.09 7.72
CA VAL A 283 1.53 13.47 7.81
C VAL A 283 1.52 11.96 7.52
N ILE A 284 2.61 11.42 6.95
CA ILE A 284 2.69 10.01 6.51
C ILE A 284 2.38 9.00 7.62
N ILE A 285 2.77 9.28 8.86
CA ILE A 285 2.55 8.38 10.00
C ILE A 285 1.05 8.23 10.30
N GLY A 286 0.29 9.33 10.25
CA GLY A 286 -1.17 9.34 10.40
C GLY A 286 -1.85 8.51 9.31
N TYR A 287 -1.40 8.70 8.06
CA TYR A 287 -1.86 7.93 6.91
C TYR A 287 -1.66 6.42 7.07
N ILE A 288 -0.45 5.98 7.47
CA ILE A 288 -0.14 4.55 7.66
C ILE A 288 -1.04 3.94 8.74
N PHE A 289 -1.33 4.69 9.79
CA PHE A 289 -2.19 4.22 10.86
C PHE A 289 -3.63 4.01 10.35
N SER A 290 -4.19 4.98 9.62
CA SER A 290 -5.51 4.89 8.99
C SER A 290 -5.59 3.73 8.00
N LEU A 291 -4.58 3.57 7.16
CA LEU A 291 -4.45 2.47 6.21
C LEU A 291 -4.44 1.10 6.92
N SER A 292 -3.70 0.98 8.01
CA SER A 292 -3.59 -0.27 8.78
C SER A 292 -4.91 -0.67 9.43
N ILE A 293 -5.66 0.29 9.98
CA ILE A 293 -7.02 0.04 10.50
C ILE A 293 -7.96 -0.39 9.37
N ALA A 294 -7.89 0.28 8.22
CA ALA A 294 -8.73 -0.04 7.06
C ALA A 294 -8.45 -1.46 6.55
N GLN A 295 -7.18 -1.84 6.39
CA GLN A 295 -6.77 -3.19 5.98
C GLN A 295 -7.22 -4.25 7.00
N ALA A 296 -6.98 -4.04 8.29
CA ALA A 296 -7.41 -4.96 9.34
C ALA A 296 -8.94 -5.12 9.37
N THR A 297 -9.67 -4.01 9.19
CA THR A 297 -11.15 -4.02 9.12
C THR A 297 -11.64 -4.78 7.88
N SER A 298 -10.99 -4.60 6.73
CA SER A 298 -11.27 -5.32 5.49
C SER A 298 -11.14 -6.83 5.67
N ILE A 299 -10.04 -7.30 6.25
CA ILE A 299 -9.79 -8.72 6.54
C ILE A 299 -10.88 -9.28 7.47
N CYS A 300 -11.17 -8.58 8.58
CA CYS A 300 -12.22 -8.99 9.50
C CYS A 300 -13.60 -9.02 8.82
N THR A 301 -13.92 -8.01 8.00
CA THR A 301 -15.19 -7.91 7.27
C THR A 301 -15.31 -9.04 6.26
N GLY A 302 -14.29 -9.32 5.46
CA GLY A 302 -14.26 -10.44 4.54
C GLY A 302 -14.47 -11.78 5.24
N ASN A 303 -13.76 -12.04 6.34
CA ASN A 303 -13.93 -13.24 7.15
C ASN A 303 -15.35 -13.37 7.73
N LEU A 304 -15.94 -12.29 8.23
CA LEU A 304 -17.30 -12.29 8.79
C LEU A 304 -18.37 -12.50 7.71
N VAL A 305 -18.18 -11.88 6.56
CA VAL A 305 -19.11 -12.05 5.42
C VAL A 305 -19.01 -13.46 4.87
N GLY A 306 -17.81 -14.02 4.73
CA GLY A 306 -17.59 -15.42 4.38
C GLY A 306 -18.30 -16.36 5.37
N ALA A 307 -18.20 -16.08 6.67
CA ALA A 307 -18.90 -16.82 7.72
C ALA A 307 -20.42 -16.52 7.81
N ARG A 308 -21.00 -15.80 6.85
CA ARG A 308 -22.42 -15.35 6.81
C ARG A 308 -22.85 -14.41 7.95
N LYS A 309 -21.92 -13.88 8.74
CA LYS A 309 -22.16 -12.97 9.86
C LYS A 309 -22.18 -11.50 9.38
N LYS A 310 -23.04 -11.20 8.39
CA LYS A 310 -23.12 -9.88 7.72
C LYS A 310 -23.39 -8.72 8.69
N GLN A 311 -24.24 -8.95 9.70
CA GLN A 311 -24.54 -7.92 10.70
C GLN A 311 -23.34 -7.61 11.59
N ALA A 312 -22.56 -8.63 11.96
CA ALA A 312 -21.33 -8.44 12.72
C ALA A 312 -20.28 -7.66 11.93
N ALA A 313 -20.16 -7.93 10.62
CA ALA A 313 -19.29 -7.17 9.72
C ALA A 313 -19.70 -5.68 9.67
N TYR A 314 -21.00 -5.42 9.51
CA TYR A 314 -21.56 -4.06 9.50
C TYR A 314 -21.29 -3.31 10.81
N LEU A 315 -21.49 -3.94 11.96
CA LEU A 315 -21.24 -3.32 13.26
C LEU A 315 -19.73 -3.08 13.52
N LEU A 316 -18.88 -4.01 13.07
CA LEU A 316 -17.43 -3.88 13.22
C LEU A 316 -16.88 -2.71 12.40
N SER A 317 -17.34 -2.54 11.16
CA SER A 317 -16.88 -1.42 10.32
C SER A 317 -17.24 -0.07 10.89
N TRP A 318 -18.46 0.11 11.44
CA TRP A 318 -18.85 1.34 12.12
C TRP A 318 -18.05 1.60 13.41
N TYR A 319 -17.74 0.54 14.14
CA TYR A 319 -16.87 0.66 15.32
C TYR A 319 -15.45 1.09 14.91
N ALA A 320 -14.88 0.44 13.89
CA ALA A 320 -13.56 0.76 13.37
C ALA A 320 -13.48 2.20 12.85
N TRP A 321 -14.50 2.64 12.09
CA TRP A 321 -14.60 3.99 11.56
C TRP A 321 -14.55 5.06 12.65
N ARG A 322 -15.37 4.91 13.70
CA ARG A 322 -15.36 5.86 14.82
C ARG A 322 -14.02 5.92 15.54
N ARG A 323 -13.34 4.77 15.67
CA ARG A 323 -12.03 4.71 16.29
C ARG A 323 -10.95 5.31 15.41
N SER A 324 -11.01 5.04 14.10
CA SER A 324 -10.13 5.66 13.12
C SER A 324 -10.26 7.18 13.15
N LEU A 325 -11.49 7.71 13.07
CA LEU A 325 -11.73 9.16 13.15
C LEU A 325 -11.17 9.80 14.42
N LEU A 326 -11.40 9.17 15.59
CA LEU A 326 -10.89 9.71 16.85
C LEU A 326 -9.36 9.75 16.87
N ILE A 327 -8.72 8.68 16.41
CA ILE A 327 -7.26 8.58 16.42
C ILE A 327 -6.65 9.55 15.41
N THR A 328 -7.21 9.63 14.20
CA THR A 328 -6.72 10.57 13.18
C THR A 328 -6.94 12.02 13.59
N LEU A 329 -8.08 12.34 14.26
CA LEU A 329 -8.32 13.69 14.76
C LEU A 329 -7.27 14.09 15.80
N VAL A 330 -7.00 13.22 16.77
CA VAL A 330 -5.97 13.48 17.78
C VAL A 330 -4.59 13.60 17.14
N ALA A 331 -4.25 12.71 16.21
CA ALA A 331 -2.95 12.71 15.53
C ALA A 331 -2.77 13.95 14.65
N SER A 332 -3.72 14.27 13.77
CA SER A 332 -3.62 15.42 12.85
C SER A 332 -3.66 16.76 13.60
N THR A 333 -4.50 16.88 14.67
CA THR A 333 -4.49 18.06 15.54
C THR A 333 -3.15 18.17 16.27
N GLY A 334 -2.60 17.07 16.77
CA GLY A 334 -1.28 17.04 17.42
C GLY A 334 -0.17 17.47 16.45
N VAL A 335 -0.20 16.97 15.21
CA VAL A 335 0.73 17.38 14.14
C VAL A 335 0.61 18.87 13.84
N TYR A 336 -0.61 19.41 13.74
CA TYR A 336 -0.81 20.85 13.53
C TYR A 336 -0.27 21.70 14.70
N LEU A 337 -0.57 21.32 15.94
CA LEU A 337 -0.10 22.06 17.13
C LEU A 337 1.43 22.03 17.27
N LEU A 338 2.04 20.92 16.92
CA LEU A 338 3.50 20.74 16.89
C LEU A 338 4.11 21.08 15.53
N GLY A 339 3.34 21.63 14.61
CA GLY A 339 3.75 21.82 13.22
C GLY A 339 4.98 22.69 13.06
N ARG A 340 5.06 23.82 13.78
CA ARG A 340 6.25 24.73 13.72
C ARG A 340 7.53 24.02 14.15
N PRO A 341 7.64 23.39 15.35
CA PRO A 341 8.84 22.67 15.73
C PRO A 341 9.14 21.47 14.82
N LEU A 342 8.13 20.76 14.31
CA LEU A 342 8.34 19.65 13.35
C LEU A 342 8.89 20.16 12.01
N LEU A 343 8.37 21.26 11.48
CA LEU A 343 8.88 21.88 10.25
C LEU A 343 10.27 22.48 10.46
N GLY A 344 10.56 23.02 11.66
CA GLY A 344 11.87 23.54 12.03
C GLY A 344 13.01 22.50 12.00
N ILE A 345 12.68 21.20 12.04
CA ILE A 345 13.67 20.13 11.83
C ILE A 345 14.16 20.11 10.36
N PHE A 346 13.29 20.52 9.42
CA PHE A 346 13.58 20.47 7.98
C PHE A 346 14.10 21.78 7.42
N THR A 347 13.67 22.94 7.97
CA THR A 347 14.02 24.26 7.41
C THR A 347 13.89 25.39 8.44
N GLU A 348 14.74 26.40 8.30
CA GLU A 348 14.65 27.65 9.05
C GLU A 348 13.89 28.75 8.27
N ASN A 349 13.56 28.51 6.99
CA ASN A 349 12.86 29.48 6.15
C ASN A 349 11.40 29.69 6.62
N GLN A 350 11.13 30.87 7.20
CA GLN A 350 9.84 31.23 7.75
C GLN A 350 8.72 31.30 6.70
N ALA A 351 9.04 31.60 5.43
CA ALA A 351 8.06 31.60 4.35
C ALA A 351 7.55 30.17 4.09
N ILE A 352 8.47 29.18 3.98
CA ILE A 352 8.12 27.77 3.80
C ILE A 352 7.32 27.24 5.00
N ILE A 353 7.74 27.58 6.22
CA ILE A 353 7.03 27.18 7.44
C ILE A 353 5.59 27.74 7.44
N THR A 354 5.41 28.99 7.06
CA THR A 354 4.08 29.62 7.03
C THR A 354 3.17 28.96 5.99
N ILE A 355 3.68 28.70 4.78
CA ILE A 355 2.96 27.98 3.72
C ILE A 355 2.57 26.57 4.19
N ALA A 356 3.50 25.85 4.79
CA ALA A 356 3.28 24.49 5.29
C ALA A 356 2.26 24.46 6.44
N MET A 357 2.29 25.42 7.36
CA MET A 357 1.32 25.52 8.47
C MET A 357 -0.11 25.77 7.95
N GLY A 358 -0.27 26.55 6.89
CA GLY A 358 -1.57 26.73 6.22
C GLY A 358 -2.11 25.40 5.67
N ALA A 359 -1.25 24.58 5.04
CA ALA A 359 -1.63 23.26 4.56
C ALA A 359 -1.94 22.29 5.73
N LEU A 360 -1.13 22.28 6.79
CA LEU A 360 -1.34 21.42 7.98
C LEU A 360 -2.65 21.73 8.71
N LEU A 361 -3.10 23.01 8.72
CA LEU A 361 -4.39 23.37 9.29
C LEU A 361 -5.54 22.68 8.54
N VAL A 362 -5.51 22.74 7.23
CA VAL A 362 -6.52 22.09 6.37
C VAL A 362 -6.40 20.57 6.43
N ASP A 363 -5.19 20.04 6.64
CA ASP A 363 -4.92 18.60 6.74
C ASP A 363 -5.66 17.94 7.90
N VAL A 364 -5.96 18.68 8.97
CA VAL A 364 -6.80 18.17 10.08
C VAL A 364 -8.17 17.69 9.57
N LEU A 365 -8.79 18.45 8.65
CA LEU A 365 -10.05 18.05 8.01
C LEU A 365 -9.84 16.97 6.95
N LEU A 366 -8.79 17.09 6.15
CA LEU A 366 -8.43 16.15 5.09
C LEU A 366 -8.26 14.74 5.65
N GLU A 367 -7.53 14.57 6.75
CA GLU A 367 -7.28 13.25 7.37
C GLU A 367 -8.58 12.58 7.87
N GLN A 368 -9.60 13.34 8.26
CA GLN A 368 -10.91 12.77 8.62
C GLN A 368 -11.62 12.19 7.39
N GLY A 369 -11.57 12.92 6.28
CA GLY A 369 -12.06 12.44 4.98
C GLY A 369 -11.32 11.17 4.55
N ARG A 370 -10.00 11.20 4.55
CA ARG A 370 -9.10 10.10 4.17
C ARG A 370 -9.33 8.82 5.02
N ALA A 371 -9.43 8.96 6.34
CA ALA A 371 -9.73 7.84 7.22
C ALA A 371 -11.10 7.21 6.89
N THR A 372 -12.08 8.03 6.50
CA THR A 372 -13.41 7.56 6.08
C THR A 372 -13.37 6.86 4.74
N VAL A 373 -12.68 7.44 3.74
CA VAL A 373 -12.49 6.84 2.41
C VAL A 373 -11.81 5.49 2.54
N LEU A 374 -10.61 5.44 3.14
CA LEU A 374 -9.85 4.21 3.28
C LEU A 374 -10.68 3.10 3.92
N LEU A 375 -11.36 3.39 5.02
CA LEU A 375 -12.10 2.37 5.75
C LEU A 375 -13.26 1.80 4.93
N PHE A 376 -14.14 2.65 4.37
CA PHE A 376 -15.31 2.16 3.64
C PHE A 376 -14.95 1.60 2.26
N LEU A 377 -13.94 2.12 1.60
CA LEU A 377 -13.39 1.56 0.37
C LEU A 377 -12.91 0.12 0.59
N PHE A 378 -12.04 -0.08 1.59
CA PHE A 378 -11.53 -1.41 1.92
C PHE A 378 -12.64 -2.36 2.38
N CYS A 379 -13.64 -1.88 3.12
CA CYS A 379 -14.82 -2.68 3.47
C CYS A 379 -15.64 -3.08 2.24
N LEU A 380 -15.91 -2.17 1.30
CA LEU A 380 -16.65 -2.45 0.07
C LEU A 380 -15.88 -3.44 -0.83
N ARG A 381 -14.57 -3.26 -0.97
CA ARG A 381 -13.70 -4.20 -1.68
C ARG A 381 -13.74 -5.60 -1.05
N SER A 382 -13.71 -5.69 0.27
CA SER A 382 -13.70 -6.97 1.00
C SER A 382 -14.97 -7.81 0.79
N VAL A 383 -16.05 -7.20 0.36
CA VAL A 383 -17.32 -7.89 0.04
C VAL A 383 -17.53 -8.06 -1.47
N GLY A 384 -16.60 -7.58 -2.30
CA GLY A 384 -16.64 -7.70 -3.76
C GLY A 384 -17.34 -6.56 -4.50
N ASP A 385 -17.71 -5.49 -3.79
CA ASP A 385 -18.26 -4.28 -4.40
C ASP A 385 -17.12 -3.31 -4.72
N VAL A 386 -16.48 -3.49 -5.89
CA VAL A 386 -15.25 -2.79 -6.29
C VAL A 386 -15.51 -1.72 -7.33
N VAL A 387 -16.24 -2.04 -8.39
CA VAL A 387 -16.36 -1.18 -9.58
C VAL A 387 -16.99 0.17 -9.27
N VAL A 388 -18.08 0.19 -8.47
CA VAL A 388 -18.77 1.46 -8.16
C VAL A 388 -17.95 2.37 -7.26
N PRO A 389 -17.29 1.88 -6.18
CA PRO A 389 -16.33 2.69 -5.45
C PRO A 389 -15.25 3.31 -6.34
N VAL A 390 -14.64 2.53 -7.22
CA VAL A 390 -13.58 3.02 -8.14
C VAL A 390 -14.09 4.13 -9.06
N ILE A 391 -15.29 4.00 -9.63
CA ILE A 391 -15.86 5.07 -10.48
C ILE A 391 -16.07 6.36 -9.67
N ILE A 392 -16.57 6.25 -8.43
CA ILE A 392 -16.74 7.39 -7.54
C ILE A 392 -15.40 8.05 -7.25
N GLU A 393 -14.36 7.26 -6.96
CA GLU A 393 -13.03 7.76 -6.66
C GLU A 393 -12.39 8.47 -7.85
N LEU A 394 -12.48 7.88 -9.05
CA LEU A 394 -11.97 8.52 -10.26
C LEU A 394 -12.64 9.86 -10.53
N PHE A 395 -13.97 9.92 -10.44
CA PHE A 395 -14.70 11.16 -10.68
C PHE A 395 -14.35 12.24 -9.65
N CYS A 396 -14.42 11.91 -8.35
CA CYS A 396 -14.17 12.90 -7.30
C CYS A 396 -12.72 13.40 -7.34
N MET A 397 -11.75 12.53 -7.54
CA MET A 397 -10.34 12.87 -7.61
C MET A 397 -10.02 13.87 -8.72
N TRP A 398 -10.49 13.62 -9.96
CA TRP A 398 -10.25 14.53 -11.07
C TRP A 398 -11.03 15.83 -10.96
N PHE A 399 -12.27 15.78 -10.43
CA PHE A 399 -13.08 16.96 -10.27
C PHE A 399 -12.66 17.79 -9.04
N PHE A 400 -12.60 17.19 -7.85
CA PHE A 400 -12.28 17.96 -6.64
C PHE A 400 -10.77 18.17 -6.47
N ALA A 401 -9.95 17.08 -6.48
CA ALA A 401 -8.54 17.27 -6.17
C ALA A 401 -7.78 17.98 -7.30
N VAL A 402 -8.03 17.65 -8.58
CA VAL A 402 -7.29 18.25 -9.70
C VAL A 402 -7.93 19.56 -10.14
N PHE A 403 -9.21 19.55 -10.58
CA PHE A 403 -9.85 20.76 -11.11
C PHE A 403 -10.07 21.84 -10.03
N CYS A 404 -10.69 21.50 -8.88
CA CYS A 404 -10.86 22.48 -7.81
C CYS A 404 -9.51 22.86 -7.17
N GLY A 405 -8.51 21.95 -7.18
CA GLY A 405 -7.14 22.24 -6.74
C GLY A 405 -6.50 23.35 -7.57
N TYR A 406 -6.64 23.29 -8.90
CA TYR A 406 -6.23 24.37 -9.79
C TYR A 406 -6.98 25.67 -9.51
N MET A 407 -8.31 25.61 -9.38
CA MET A 407 -9.14 26.78 -9.12
C MET A 407 -8.76 27.47 -7.80
N PHE A 408 -8.71 26.73 -6.69
CA PHE A 408 -8.44 27.32 -5.38
C PHE A 408 -6.96 27.71 -5.22
N GLY A 409 -6.05 26.86 -5.68
CA GLY A 409 -4.63 27.09 -5.52
C GLY A 409 -4.09 28.21 -6.39
N ILE A 410 -4.46 28.23 -7.67
CA ILE A 410 -3.89 29.13 -8.68
C ILE A 410 -4.85 30.29 -9.00
N VAL A 411 -6.06 30.00 -9.47
CA VAL A 411 -6.97 31.04 -9.95
C VAL A 411 -7.43 31.94 -8.82
N PHE A 412 -7.79 31.44 -7.66
CA PHE A 412 -8.18 32.24 -6.48
C PHE A 412 -6.98 32.67 -5.63
N GLY A 413 -5.76 32.26 -5.96
CA GLY A 413 -4.54 32.70 -5.30
C GLY A 413 -4.36 32.22 -3.86
N LEU A 414 -5.08 31.16 -3.43
CA LEU A 414 -4.98 30.62 -2.07
C LEU A 414 -3.72 29.73 -1.87
N GLY A 415 -2.91 29.54 -2.92
CA GLY A 415 -1.67 28.76 -2.88
C GLY A 415 -1.85 27.31 -2.41
N LEU A 416 -0.90 26.82 -1.64
CA LEU A 416 -0.89 25.43 -1.16
C LEU A 416 -2.09 25.10 -0.26
N ALA A 417 -2.49 26.01 0.62
CA ALA A 417 -3.65 25.82 1.49
C ALA A 417 -4.95 25.63 0.70
N GLY A 418 -5.13 26.37 -0.42
CA GLY A 418 -6.25 26.20 -1.33
C GLY A 418 -6.27 24.84 -2.01
N MET A 419 -5.10 24.33 -2.42
CA MET A 419 -5.00 22.96 -2.97
C MET A 419 -5.30 21.90 -1.91
N TRP A 420 -4.80 22.07 -0.68
CA TRP A 420 -5.13 21.17 0.44
C TRP A 420 -6.62 21.19 0.76
N PHE A 421 -7.27 22.35 0.64
CA PHE A 421 -8.72 22.43 0.82
C PHE A 421 -9.48 21.66 -0.27
N ALA A 422 -9.02 21.72 -1.52
CA ALA A 422 -9.58 20.89 -2.60
C ALA A 422 -9.40 19.38 -2.32
N PHE A 423 -8.25 18.97 -1.78
CA PHE A 423 -8.03 17.58 -1.37
C PHE A 423 -8.94 17.19 -0.21
N ALA A 424 -9.16 18.07 0.76
CA ALA A 424 -10.10 17.84 1.85
C ALA A 424 -11.54 17.67 1.34
N LEU A 425 -11.95 18.50 0.37
CA LEU A 425 -13.27 18.37 -0.30
C LEU A 425 -13.38 17.03 -1.04
N ASP A 426 -12.34 16.61 -1.76
CA ASP A 426 -12.28 15.33 -2.44
C ASP A 426 -12.45 14.18 -1.46
N GLU A 427 -11.60 14.09 -0.44
CA GLU A 427 -11.62 13.01 0.54
C GLU A 427 -12.93 12.98 1.36
N CYS A 428 -13.45 14.13 1.76
CA CYS A 428 -14.72 14.22 2.49
C CYS A 428 -15.92 13.82 1.61
N SER A 429 -15.95 14.27 0.35
CA SER A 429 -17.04 13.93 -0.58
C SER A 429 -17.04 12.45 -0.93
N ARG A 430 -15.88 11.88 -1.27
CA ARG A 430 -15.73 10.44 -1.49
C ARG A 430 -16.11 9.65 -0.24
N GLY A 431 -15.57 10.06 0.90
CA GLY A 431 -15.87 9.43 2.19
C GLY A 431 -17.36 9.40 2.49
N ALA A 432 -18.06 10.51 2.28
CA ALA A 432 -19.51 10.60 2.47
C ALA A 432 -20.27 9.64 1.55
N VAL A 433 -19.95 9.61 0.25
CA VAL A 433 -20.60 8.74 -0.73
C VAL A 433 -20.35 7.26 -0.43
N LEU A 434 -19.10 6.87 -0.12
CA LEU A 434 -18.75 5.48 0.23
C LEU A 434 -19.39 5.05 1.56
N CYS A 435 -19.45 5.94 2.55
CA CYS A 435 -20.14 5.74 3.82
C CYS A 435 -21.64 5.51 3.61
N LEU A 436 -22.30 6.34 2.79
CA LEU A 436 -23.71 6.18 2.44
C LEU A 436 -23.96 4.86 1.70
N ARG A 437 -23.05 4.49 0.76
CA ARG A 437 -23.14 3.21 0.06
C ARG A 437 -23.05 2.03 1.02
N TRP A 438 -22.14 2.08 1.97
CA TRP A 438 -22.03 1.05 3.02
C TRP A 438 -23.27 1.00 3.89
N ARG A 439 -23.78 2.17 4.31
CA ARG A 439 -24.98 2.31 5.15
C ARG A 439 -26.24 1.75 4.49
N THR A 440 -26.44 1.96 3.18
CA THR A 440 -27.60 1.45 2.43
C THR A 440 -27.56 -0.06 2.24
N GLN A 441 -26.48 -0.72 2.59
CA GLN A 441 -26.29 -2.17 2.50
C GLN A 441 -26.53 -2.75 1.09
N LYS A 442 -26.47 -1.92 0.04
CA LYS A 442 -26.61 -2.35 -1.37
C LYS A 442 -25.52 -3.35 -1.79
N TRP A 443 -24.36 -3.32 -1.12
CA TRP A 443 -23.29 -4.30 -1.28
C TRP A 443 -23.73 -5.75 -1.01
N LYS A 444 -24.76 -5.97 -0.17
CA LYS A 444 -25.28 -7.33 0.11
C LYS A 444 -25.80 -8.06 -1.13
N LYS A 445 -26.24 -7.32 -2.16
CA LYS A 445 -26.71 -7.88 -3.45
C LYS A 445 -25.56 -8.21 -4.41
N ARG A 446 -24.37 -7.65 -4.20
CA ARG A 446 -23.18 -7.77 -5.08
C ARG A 446 -22.11 -8.70 -4.54
N MET A 447 -22.38 -9.41 -3.46
CA MET A 447 -21.39 -10.32 -2.85
C MET A 447 -20.94 -11.41 -3.82
N LEU A 448 -19.63 -11.67 -3.82
CA LEU A 448 -19.00 -12.67 -4.69
C LEU A 448 -19.43 -14.11 -4.35
N ILE A 449 -19.70 -14.40 -3.07
CA ILE A 449 -20.16 -15.73 -2.64
C ILE A 449 -21.67 -15.69 -2.48
N LYS A 450 -22.41 -16.12 -3.52
CA LYS A 450 -23.87 -16.13 -3.55
C LYS A 450 -24.49 -17.47 -3.16
N SER A 451 -23.81 -18.59 -3.37
CA SER A 451 -24.37 -19.93 -3.16
C SER A 451 -23.97 -20.56 -1.83
N PRO A 452 -24.80 -21.44 -1.25
CA PRO A 452 -24.38 -22.29 -0.16
C PRO A 452 -23.27 -23.22 -0.68
N VAL A 453 -22.13 -23.24 0.02
CA VAL A 453 -21.25 -24.40 -0.09
C VAL A 453 -22.07 -25.56 0.51
N ASN A 454 -22.56 -26.46 -0.33
CA ASN A 454 -23.10 -27.71 0.14
C ASN A 454 -21.99 -28.42 0.90
N ILE A 455 -22.13 -28.46 2.21
CA ILE A 455 -21.30 -29.29 3.07
C ILE A 455 -21.88 -30.70 2.88
N SER A 456 -21.38 -31.41 1.86
CA SER A 456 -21.53 -32.85 1.77
C SER A 456 -20.32 -33.50 2.42
#